data_64f6abf0970c6cbfa96c6ec0fe8c7721
#
_entry.id   64f6abf0970c6cbfa96c6ec0fe8c7721
#
_cell.length_a   1.000
_cell.length_b   1.000
_cell.length_c   1.000
_cell.angle_alpha   90.00
_cell.angle_beta   90.00
_cell.angle_gamma   90.00
#
_symmetry.space_group_name_H-M   'P 1'
#
loop_
_entity.id
_entity.type
_entity.pdbx_description
1 polymer ?
#
loop_
_entity_poly.entity_id
_entity_poly.type
_entity_poly.pdbx_seq_one_letter_code
_entity_poly.pdbx_strand_id
1 'polypeptide(L)'
;VGLADPDRVAAYGASAGGLLVGASLNMEPEAFCAAVLDVPFVDVLRTMENPDLPLTTAEYTEWGNPEEPAARRRIRDYSPLDNLTAQPYPSMLLQGSWHDSRVPYWEPAKLYARTTELGSARGPVLLRTDMAAGHGGASGRFKAWRDNARQDAFILWALGLDAEG
;
A
#
# COMPACT_ATOMS: atom_id res chain seq x y z
N VAL A 1 4.35 28.08 3.21
CA VAL A 1 4.09 28.33 1.79
C VAL A 1 2.80 27.60 1.49
N GLY A 2 1.65 28.29 1.41
CA GLY A 2 0.31 27.72 1.26
C GLY A 2 0.05 27.10 -0.12
N LEU A 3 0.78 26.02 -0.46
CA LEU A 3 0.64 25.31 -1.73
C LEU A 3 -0.48 24.26 -1.72
N ALA A 4 -0.88 23.78 -0.54
CA ALA A 4 -1.94 22.81 -0.36
C ALA A 4 -2.66 23.06 0.97
N ASP A 5 -3.91 22.63 1.05
CA ASP A 5 -4.64 22.51 2.30
C ASP A 5 -4.10 21.30 3.07
N PRO A 6 -3.51 21.45 4.26
CA PRO A 6 -2.91 20.35 5.01
C PRO A 6 -3.93 19.25 5.36
N ASP A 7 -5.22 19.60 5.48
CA ASP A 7 -6.29 18.64 5.80
C ASP A 7 -6.79 17.87 4.55
N ARG A 8 -6.26 18.19 3.37
CA ARG A 8 -6.70 17.64 2.07
C ARG A 8 -5.54 17.04 1.27
N VAL A 9 -4.61 16.37 1.94
CA VAL A 9 -3.51 15.67 1.28
C VAL A 9 -3.85 14.19 1.17
N ALA A 10 -3.93 13.67 -0.04
CA ALA A 10 -4.06 12.23 -0.30
C ALA A 10 -2.73 11.68 -0.84
N ALA A 11 -2.37 10.46 -0.42
CA ALA A 11 -1.19 9.77 -0.92
C ALA A 11 -1.59 8.66 -1.90
N TYR A 12 -0.80 8.47 -2.95
CA TYR A 12 -0.89 7.34 -3.87
C TYR A 12 0.48 6.68 -4.03
N GLY A 13 0.53 5.35 -3.96
CA GLY A 13 1.75 4.60 -4.21
C GLY A 13 1.45 3.20 -4.72
N ALA A 14 2.23 2.77 -5.74
CA ALA A 14 2.14 1.45 -6.32
C ALA A 14 3.45 0.66 -6.12
N SER A 15 3.37 -0.64 -5.89
CA SER A 15 4.55 -1.52 -5.75
C SER A 15 5.51 -1.01 -4.67
N ALA A 16 6.78 -0.73 -4.99
CA ALA A 16 7.74 -0.05 -4.09
C ALA A 16 7.27 1.33 -3.63
N GLY A 17 6.48 2.07 -4.46
CA GLY A 17 5.81 3.30 -4.04
C GLY A 17 4.74 3.05 -2.98
N GLY A 18 4.12 1.88 -2.98
CA GLY A 18 3.22 1.43 -1.91
C GLY A 18 3.94 1.19 -0.58
N LEU A 19 5.20 0.70 -0.62
CA LEU A 19 6.07 0.65 0.55
C LEU A 19 6.30 2.06 1.11
N LEU A 20 6.69 3.01 0.24
CA LEU A 20 6.94 4.40 0.65
C LEU A 20 5.71 5.00 1.33
N VAL A 21 4.53 4.88 0.71
CA VAL A 21 3.28 5.39 1.28
C VAL A 21 2.96 4.69 2.60
N GLY A 22 3.04 3.35 2.65
CA GLY A 22 2.76 2.59 3.87
C GLY A 22 3.69 2.96 5.04
N ALA A 23 4.98 3.15 4.77
CA ALA A 23 5.95 3.61 5.78
C ALA A 23 5.64 5.05 6.24
N SER A 24 5.31 5.94 5.31
CA SER A 24 4.92 7.32 5.63
C SER A 24 3.66 7.39 6.51
N LEU A 25 2.67 6.52 6.25
CA LEU A 25 1.47 6.40 7.07
C LEU A 25 1.77 5.92 8.50
N ASN A 26 2.77 5.04 8.67
CA ASN A 26 3.20 4.62 10.00
C ASN A 26 3.92 5.72 10.77
N MET A 27 4.62 6.60 10.07
CA MET A 27 5.37 7.70 10.67
C MET A 27 4.49 8.90 11.02
N GLU A 28 3.62 9.30 10.09
CA GLU A 28 2.80 10.52 10.18
C GLU A 28 1.39 10.28 9.58
N PRO A 29 0.55 9.46 10.21
CA PRO A 29 -0.77 9.12 9.65
C PRO A 29 -1.69 10.35 9.53
N GLU A 30 -1.50 11.36 10.37
CA GLU A 30 -2.31 12.58 10.38
C GLU A 30 -1.96 13.55 9.24
N ALA A 31 -0.81 13.36 8.58
CA ALA A 31 -0.43 14.16 7.41
C ALA A 31 -1.30 13.87 6.17
N PHE A 32 -2.13 12.82 6.22
CA PHE A 32 -2.92 12.38 5.07
C PHE A 32 -4.39 12.23 5.46
N CYS A 33 -5.29 12.67 4.58
CA CYS A 33 -6.74 12.41 4.72
C CYS A 33 -7.14 11.08 4.06
N ALA A 34 -6.39 10.63 3.05
CA ALA A 34 -6.61 9.36 2.34
C ALA A 34 -5.31 8.78 1.81
N ALA A 35 -5.30 7.46 1.59
CA ALA A 35 -4.22 6.80 0.87
C ALA A 35 -4.74 5.69 -0.05
N VAL A 36 -4.16 5.61 -1.25
CA VAL A 36 -4.36 4.51 -2.18
C VAL A 36 -3.03 3.76 -2.32
N LEU A 37 -3.04 2.48 -1.97
CA LEU A 37 -1.90 1.58 -2.08
C LEU A 37 -2.24 0.50 -3.11
N ASP A 38 -1.64 0.60 -4.29
CA ASP A 38 -1.89 -0.30 -5.41
C ASP A 38 -0.77 -1.33 -5.54
N VAL A 39 -1.11 -2.61 -5.49
CA VAL A 39 -0.16 -3.74 -5.47
C VAL A 39 1.06 -3.45 -4.57
N PRO A 40 0.85 -2.99 -3.32
CA PRO A 40 1.90 -2.38 -2.51
C PRO A 40 2.84 -3.42 -1.89
N PHE A 41 4.14 -3.12 -1.93
CA PHE A 41 5.18 -3.92 -1.28
C PHE A 41 5.26 -3.56 0.21
N VAL A 42 4.47 -4.24 1.04
CA VAL A 42 4.26 -3.86 2.45
C VAL A 42 4.63 -4.92 3.49
N ASP A 43 4.78 -6.18 3.10
CA ASP A 43 5.30 -7.26 3.94
C ASP A 43 6.77 -7.54 3.62
N VAL A 44 7.57 -6.48 3.59
CA VAL A 44 8.92 -6.45 3.01
C VAL A 44 9.83 -7.50 3.62
N LEU A 45 9.85 -7.59 4.94
CA LEU A 45 10.75 -8.52 5.62
C LEU A 45 10.45 -9.97 5.24
N ARG A 46 9.18 -10.40 5.28
CA ARG A 46 8.81 -11.80 5.01
C ARG A 46 8.95 -12.15 3.54
N THR A 47 8.69 -11.20 2.66
CA THR A 47 8.92 -11.36 1.23
C THR A 47 10.41 -11.51 0.93
N MET A 48 11.25 -10.67 1.54
CA MET A 48 12.71 -10.77 1.36
C MET A 48 13.33 -12.00 2.07
N GLU A 49 12.67 -12.58 3.06
CA GLU A 49 13.06 -13.85 3.69
C GLU A 49 12.68 -15.10 2.89
N ASN A 50 11.89 -14.96 1.82
CA ASN A 50 11.43 -16.07 1.01
C ASN A 50 12.15 -16.11 -0.36
N PRO A 51 13.24 -16.86 -0.52
CA PRO A 51 14.00 -16.93 -1.75
C PRO A 51 13.25 -17.60 -2.91
N ASP A 52 12.13 -18.30 -2.64
CA ASP A 52 11.32 -18.94 -3.67
C ASP A 52 10.42 -17.96 -4.44
N LEU A 53 10.29 -16.72 -3.94
CA LEU A 53 9.56 -15.67 -4.66
C LEU A 53 10.41 -15.11 -5.80
N PRO A 54 9.81 -14.88 -6.99
CA PRO A 54 10.56 -14.64 -8.24
C PRO A 54 11.58 -13.49 -8.22
N LEU A 55 11.34 -12.43 -7.40
CA LEU A 55 12.22 -11.26 -7.38
C LEU A 55 13.14 -11.20 -6.17
N THR A 56 12.87 -11.94 -5.11
CA THR A 56 13.53 -11.79 -3.81
C THR A 56 15.04 -11.79 -3.89
N THR A 57 15.63 -12.84 -4.45
CA THR A 57 17.09 -12.95 -4.50
C THR A 57 17.74 -11.94 -5.46
N ALA A 58 17.04 -11.54 -6.52
CA ALA A 58 17.52 -10.54 -7.46
C ALA A 58 17.54 -9.11 -6.84
N GLU A 59 16.68 -8.87 -5.86
CA GLU A 59 16.52 -7.56 -5.23
C GLU A 59 17.30 -7.41 -3.90
N TYR A 60 18.12 -8.41 -3.51
CA TYR A 60 18.98 -8.28 -2.32
C TYR A 60 19.98 -7.13 -2.41
N THR A 61 20.36 -6.72 -3.62
CA THR A 61 21.23 -5.56 -3.81
C THR A 61 20.53 -4.24 -3.54
N GLU A 62 19.20 -4.20 -3.68
CA GLU A 62 18.38 -3.00 -3.44
C GLU A 62 17.93 -2.93 -1.98
N TRP A 63 17.29 -3.98 -1.48
CA TRP A 63 16.66 -3.99 -0.15
C TRP A 63 17.60 -4.52 0.95
N GLY A 64 18.55 -5.36 0.59
CA GLY A 64 19.44 -6.09 1.49
C GLY A 64 19.08 -7.57 1.60
N ASN A 65 20.07 -8.40 1.94
CA ASN A 65 19.85 -9.82 2.22
C ASN A 65 19.49 -10.00 3.71
N PRO A 66 18.28 -10.47 4.07
CA PRO A 66 17.85 -10.63 5.46
C PRO A 66 18.57 -11.76 6.22
N GLU A 67 19.35 -12.61 5.54
CA GLU A 67 20.28 -13.54 6.21
C GLU A 67 21.35 -12.78 6.99
N GLU A 68 21.68 -11.56 6.58
CA GLU A 68 22.57 -10.67 7.30
C GLU A 68 21.78 -9.94 8.42
N PRO A 69 22.16 -10.11 9.70
CA PRO A 69 21.41 -9.53 10.81
C PRO A 69 21.23 -8.00 10.76
N ALA A 70 22.19 -7.29 10.17
CA ALA A 70 22.11 -5.84 10.01
C ALA A 70 21.09 -5.45 8.93
N ALA A 71 21.08 -6.15 7.80
CA ALA A 71 20.10 -5.92 6.73
C ALA A 71 18.69 -6.28 7.20
N ARG A 72 18.54 -7.42 7.89
CA ARG A 72 17.27 -7.86 8.47
C ARG A 72 16.65 -6.82 9.40
N ARG A 73 17.45 -6.26 10.30
CA ARG A 73 16.98 -5.17 11.20
C ARG A 73 16.52 -3.96 10.39
N ARG A 74 17.37 -3.49 9.47
CA ARG A 74 17.05 -2.34 8.62
C ARG A 74 15.76 -2.54 7.82
N ILE A 75 15.56 -3.71 7.19
CA ILE A 75 14.33 -4.03 6.44
C ILE A 75 13.13 -3.96 7.38
N ARG A 76 13.21 -4.56 8.57
CA ARG A 76 12.11 -4.55 9.54
C ARG A 76 11.77 -3.14 10.00
N ASP A 77 12.76 -2.26 10.17
CA ASP A 77 12.57 -0.91 10.68
C ASP A 77 11.70 -0.04 9.75
N TYR A 78 11.65 -0.34 8.44
CA TYR A 78 10.82 0.39 7.50
C TYR A 78 9.66 -0.44 6.90
N SER A 79 9.60 -1.75 7.12
CA SER A 79 8.54 -2.62 6.58
C SER A 79 7.17 -2.20 7.10
N PRO A 80 6.23 -1.77 6.25
CA PRO A 80 4.97 -1.20 6.72
C PRO A 80 4.17 -2.13 7.62
N LEU A 81 4.06 -3.40 7.28
CA LEU A 81 3.30 -4.38 8.05
C LEU A 81 3.89 -4.64 9.44
N ASP A 82 5.23 -4.59 9.57
CA ASP A 82 5.94 -4.82 10.83
C ASP A 82 5.86 -3.63 11.79
N ASN A 83 5.55 -2.43 11.27
CA ASN A 83 5.50 -1.19 12.04
C ASN A 83 4.08 -0.65 12.25
N LEU A 84 3.05 -1.44 11.93
CA LEU A 84 1.67 -1.07 12.23
C LEU A 84 1.43 -1.02 13.74
N THR A 85 0.88 0.09 14.20
CA THR A 85 0.46 0.30 15.59
C THR A 85 -0.95 0.88 15.63
N ALA A 86 -1.57 0.91 16.80
CA ALA A 86 -2.88 1.52 16.99
C ALA A 86 -2.74 3.06 16.93
N GLN A 87 -2.94 3.64 15.75
CA GLN A 87 -2.90 5.08 15.51
C GLN A 87 -3.95 5.49 14.46
N PRO A 88 -4.27 6.79 14.34
CA PRO A 88 -5.40 7.26 13.54
C PRO A 88 -5.08 7.25 12.03
N TYR A 89 -4.95 6.07 11.45
CA TYR A 89 -4.74 5.95 9.99
C TYR A 89 -5.86 6.63 9.19
N PRO A 90 -5.54 7.26 8.05
CA PRO A 90 -6.55 7.85 7.18
C PRO A 90 -7.44 6.78 6.53
N SER A 91 -8.43 7.20 5.76
CA SER A 91 -9.15 6.31 4.84
C SER A 91 -8.16 5.67 3.86
N MET A 92 -8.24 4.35 3.68
CA MET A 92 -7.31 3.62 2.80
C MET A 92 -8.05 2.75 1.78
N LEU A 93 -7.57 2.78 0.54
CA LEU A 93 -7.90 1.81 -0.50
C LEU A 93 -6.68 0.96 -0.81
N LEU A 94 -6.73 -0.30 -0.41
CA LEU A 94 -5.68 -1.30 -0.67
C LEU A 94 -6.11 -2.14 -1.87
N GLN A 95 -5.25 -2.25 -2.87
CA GLN A 95 -5.52 -3.02 -4.06
C GLN A 95 -4.45 -4.09 -4.25
N GLY A 96 -4.86 -5.28 -4.68
CA GLY A 96 -3.98 -6.38 -5.02
C GLY A 96 -4.48 -7.12 -6.25
N SER A 97 -3.63 -7.96 -6.82
CA SER A 97 -3.96 -8.79 -7.99
C SER A 97 -3.63 -10.25 -7.71
N TRP A 98 -4.58 -11.13 -7.98
CA TRP A 98 -4.45 -12.56 -7.66
C TRP A 98 -3.25 -13.23 -8.33
N HIS A 99 -2.97 -12.85 -9.59
CA HIS A 99 -1.87 -13.39 -10.39
C HIS A 99 -0.62 -12.50 -10.36
N ASP A 100 -0.48 -11.65 -9.33
CA ASP A 100 0.71 -10.84 -9.16
C ASP A 100 1.91 -11.72 -8.78
N SER A 101 2.91 -11.76 -9.67
CA SER A 101 4.15 -12.53 -9.49
C SER A 101 5.28 -11.71 -8.86
N ARG A 102 5.08 -10.40 -8.63
CA ARG A 102 6.07 -9.50 -8.05
C ARG A 102 5.76 -9.16 -6.60
N VAL A 103 4.53 -8.68 -6.37
CA VAL A 103 4.02 -8.39 -5.03
C VAL A 103 2.79 -9.26 -4.80
N PRO A 104 2.90 -10.34 -4.05
CA PRO A 104 1.81 -11.27 -3.84
C PRO A 104 0.56 -10.59 -3.23
N TYR A 105 -0.63 -11.00 -3.69
CA TYR A 105 -1.92 -10.45 -3.25
C TYR A 105 -2.12 -10.49 -1.73
N TRP A 106 -1.43 -11.37 -1.03
CA TRP A 106 -1.54 -11.46 0.44
C TRP A 106 -0.86 -10.31 1.18
N GLU A 107 0.03 -9.54 0.55
CA GLU A 107 0.64 -8.38 1.19
C GLU A 107 -0.39 -7.30 1.51
N PRO A 108 -1.14 -6.75 0.52
CA PRO A 108 -2.23 -5.83 0.84
C PRO A 108 -3.33 -6.46 1.70
N ALA A 109 -3.60 -7.77 1.55
CA ALA A 109 -4.59 -8.46 2.37
C ALA A 109 -4.18 -8.54 3.85
N LYS A 110 -2.91 -8.82 4.15
CA LYS A 110 -2.37 -8.80 5.51
C LYS A 110 -2.40 -7.38 6.11
N LEU A 111 -2.01 -6.38 5.32
CA LEU A 111 -2.06 -4.99 5.75
C LEU A 111 -3.50 -4.58 6.10
N TYR A 112 -4.47 -4.92 5.24
CA TYR A 112 -5.90 -4.72 5.49
C TYR A 112 -6.34 -5.38 6.80
N ALA A 113 -6.08 -6.69 6.94
CA ALA A 113 -6.49 -7.45 8.11
C ALA A 113 -5.92 -6.86 9.40
N ARG A 114 -4.64 -6.52 9.39
CA ARG A 114 -3.97 -5.98 10.57
C ARG A 114 -4.46 -4.58 10.92
N THR A 115 -4.64 -3.70 9.94
CA THR A 115 -5.16 -2.36 10.19
C THR A 115 -6.60 -2.40 10.71
N THR A 116 -7.42 -3.31 10.16
CA THR A 116 -8.81 -3.50 10.62
C THR A 116 -8.85 -4.06 12.05
N GLU A 117 -7.97 -5.02 12.37
CA GLU A 117 -7.85 -5.57 13.74
C GLU A 117 -7.49 -4.49 14.77
N LEU A 118 -6.61 -3.58 14.42
CA LEU A 118 -6.22 -2.46 15.29
C LEU A 118 -7.38 -1.50 15.56
N GLY A 119 -8.33 -1.36 14.63
CA GLY A 119 -9.57 -0.61 14.80
C GLY A 119 -9.41 0.88 15.07
N SER A 120 -8.26 1.47 14.73
CA SER A 120 -7.90 2.85 15.06
C SER A 120 -7.95 3.80 13.86
N ALA A 121 -8.28 3.31 12.67
CA ALA A 121 -8.40 4.15 11.47
C ALA A 121 -9.55 5.17 11.62
N ARG A 122 -9.32 6.40 11.14
CA ARG A 122 -10.30 7.50 11.18
C ARG A 122 -11.42 7.34 10.15
N GLY A 123 -11.22 6.48 9.16
CA GLY A 123 -12.17 6.23 8.07
C GLY A 123 -12.10 4.79 7.58
N PRO A 124 -12.83 4.45 6.51
CA PRO A 124 -12.86 3.10 6.00
C PRO A 124 -11.51 2.65 5.45
N VAL A 125 -11.17 1.42 5.77
CA VAL A 125 -10.08 0.67 5.14
C VAL A 125 -10.72 -0.33 4.20
N LEU A 126 -10.45 -0.21 2.92
CA LEU A 126 -11.05 -1.04 1.87
C LEU A 126 -9.99 -1.92 1.22
N LEU A 127 -10.32 -3.17 0.94
CA LEU A 127 -9.48 -4.08 0.18
C LEU A 127 -10.19 -4.50 -1.10
N ARG A 128 -9.50 -4.39 -2.23
CA ARG A 128 -9.92 -4.95 -3.51
C ARG A 128 -8.84 -5.87 -4.06
N THR A 129 -9.21 -7.10 -4.43
CA THR A 129 -8.32 -8.01 -5.15
C THR A 129 -8.88 -8.26 -6.56
N ASP A 130 -8.09 -7.95 -7.59
CA ASP A 130 -8.44 -8.29 -8.97
C ASP A 130 -8.07 -9.76 -9.22
N MET A 131 -9.09 -10.60 -9.43
CA MET A 131 -8.93 -12.05 -9.58
C MET A 131 -8.36 -12.47 -10.94
N ALA A 132 -8.26 -11.55 -11.90
CA ALA A 132 -7.83 -11.83 -13.27
C ALA A 132 -6.55 -11.08 -13.68
N ALA A 133 -6.05 -10.20 -12.82
CA ALA A 133 -4.90 -9.35 -13.12
C ALA A 133 -3.60 -9.84 -12.47
N GLY A 134 -2.47 -9.42 -13.05
CA GLY A 134 -1.13 -9.50 -12.46
C GLY A 134 -0.66 -8.11 -12.00
N HIS A 135 0.67 -7.97 -11.77
CA HIS A 135 1.27 -6.75 -11.21
C HIS A 135 0.97 -5.46 -12.00
N GLY A 136 0.92 -5.54 -13.31
CA GLY A 136 0.60 -4.41 -14.19
C GLY A 136 -0.89 -4.09 -14.33
N GLY A 137 -1.73 -4.70 -13.49
CA GLY A 137 -3.17 -4.57 -13.59
C GLY A 137 -3.76 -5.40 -14.72
N ALA A 138 -5.01 -5.13 -15.06
CA ALA A 138 -5.68 -5.87 -16.09
C ALA A 138 -5.32 -5.40 -17.49
N SER A 139 -5.19 -6.34 -18.42
CA SER A 139 -4.99 -6.03 -19.82
C SER A 139 -6.21 -5.31 -20.42
N GLY A 140 -5.95 -4.29 -21.24
CA GLY A 140 -6.95 -3.53 -21.95
C GLY A 140 -7.20 -2.14 -21.40
N ARG A 141 -7.14 -1.15 -22.30
CA ARG A 141 -7.22 0.29 -21.99
C ARG A 141 -8.45 0.68 -21.16
N PHE A 142 -9.61 0.14 -21.48
CA PHE A 142 -10.84 0.49 -20.77
C PHE A 142 -10.91 -0.08 -19.35
N LYS A 143 -10.25 -1.21 -19.09
CA LYS A 143 -10.19 -1.78 -17.75
C LYS A 143 -9.23 -0.97 -16.87
N ALA A 144 -8.07 -0.60 -17.41
CA ALA A 144 -7.14 0.29 -16.74
C ALA A 144 -7.79 1.64 -16.37
N TRP A 145 -8.54 2.24 -17.29
CA TRP A 145 -9.28 3.48 -17.02
C TRP A 145 -10.35 3.33 -15.92
N ARG A 146 -11.04 2.19 -15.85
CA ARG A 146 -11.99 1.92 -14.76
C ARG A 146 -11.30 1.76 -13.42
N ASP A 147 -10.11 1.16 -13.40
CA ASP A 147 -9.34 0.98 -12.18
C ASP A 147 -8.83 2.33 -11.68
N ASN A 148 -8.29 3.18 -12.56
CA ASN A 148 -7.91 4.54 -12.22
C ASN A 148 -9.12 5.37 -11.74
N ALA A 149 -10.25 5.30 -12.45
CA ALA A 149 -11.46 6.01 -12.05
C ALA A 149 -11.97 5.61 -10.64
N ARG A 150 -11.78 4.36 -10.21
CA ARG A 150 -12.12 3.94 -8.85
C ARG A 150 -11.18 4.55 -7.80
N GLN A 151 -9.88 4.60 -8.13
CA GLN A 151 -8.88 5.24 -7.26
C GLN A 151 -9.19 6.73 -7.11
N ASP A 152 -9.44 7.41 -8.24
CA ASP A 152 -9.80 8.83 -8.26
C ASP A 152 -11.11 9.09 -7.49
N ALA A 153 -12.13 8.27 -7.70
CA ALA A 153 -13.40 8.38 -7.00
C ALA A 153 -13.24 8.19 -5.48
N PHE A 154 -12.40 7.24 -5.05
CA PHE A 154 -12.08 7.06 -3.63
C PHE A 154 -11.38 8.29 -3.05
N ILE A 155 -10.40 8.85 -3.76
CA ILE A 155 -9.67 10.03 -3.33
C ILE A 155 -10.63 11.23 -3.25
N LEU A 156 -11.42 11.47 -4.29
CA LEU A 156 -12.39 12.57 -4.31
C LEU A 156 -13.40 12.45 -3.17
N TRP A 157 -13.93 11.26 -2.95
CA TRP A 157 -14.81 10.99 -1.83
C TRP A 157 -14.16 11.29 -0.49
N ALA A 158 -12.93 10.81 -0.26
CA ALA A 158 -12.21 11.04 1.00
C ALA A 158 -11.82 12.51 1.23
N LEU A 159 -11.68 13.29 0.15
CA LEU A 159 -11.45 14.74 0.19
C LEU A 159 -12.75 15.54 0.39
N GLY A 160 -13.92 14.88 0.40
CA GLY A 160 -15.21 15.56 0.43
C GLY A 160 -15.51 16.35 -0.87
N LEU A 161 -14.99 15.85 -2.00
CA LEU A 161 -15.16 16.43 -3.33
C LEU A 161 -16.01 15.52 -4.25
N ASP A 162 -16.70 14.54 -3.67
CA ASP A 162 -17.68 13.72 -4.33
C ASP A 162 -18.85 14.61 -4.76
N ALA A 163 -19.18 14.54 -6.03
CA ALA A 163 -20.18 15.39 -6.64
C ALA A 163 -21.56 15.16 -6.00
N GLU A 164 -21.95 15.99 -5.06
CA GLU A 164 -23.33 16.39 -4.89
C GLU A 164 -23.59 17.50 -5.93
N GLY A 165 -24.11 17.10 -7.05
CA GLY A 165 -24.52 18.04 -8.08
C GLY A 165 -25.74 17.57 -8.77
#